data_916c23fe65379873b48358f758dbd7ee
#
_entry.id   916c23fe65379873b48358f758dbd7ee
#
_cell.length_a   1.000
_cell.length_b   1.000
_cell.length_c   1.000
_cell.angle_alpha   90.00
_cell.angle_beta   90.00
_cell.angle_gamma   90.00
#
_symmetry.space_group_name_H-M   'P 1'
#
loop_
_entity.id
_entity.type
_entity.pdbx_description
1 polymer ?
#
loop_
_entity_poly.entity_id
_entity_poly.type
_entity_poly.pdbx_seq_one_letter_code
_entity_poly.pdbx_strand_id
1 'polypeptide(L)'
;MKQEFYKLEINTSGQRLYEFTDQTIQWINKNNFKNGMLNLSIQHTSASLIVQENADPDVQKDLINYFDKLVPMDNKLYVHTTEGKDDMPAHIKSALTNNQISLSIKDSELLLGTWQGLYLFEHRLEQQNRIIIHHFIGDV
;
A
#
# COMPACT_ATOMS: atom_id res chain seq x y z
N MET A 1 2.71 17.40 -21.78
CA MET A 1 2.36 16.79 -20.47
C MET A 1 1.26 15.76 -20.68
N LYS A 2 1.41 14.62 -20.07
CA LYS A 2 0.52 13.48 -20.26
C LYS A 2 0.02 12.96 -18.92
N GLN A 3 -1.18 12.39 -18.91
CA GLN A 3 -1.72 11.67 -17.75
C GLN A 3 -2.07 10.25 -18.14
N GLU A 4 -1.71 9.30 -17.29
CA GLU A 4 -2.05 7.90 -17.47
C GLU A 4 -2.52 7.31 -16.15
N PHE A 5 -3.46 6.37 -16.24
CA PHE A 5 -4.01 5.65 -15.09
C PHE A 5 -3.82 4.15 -15.25
N TYR A 6 -3.58 3.48 -14.14
CA TYR A 6 -3.44 2.03 -14.10
C TYR A 6 -4.04 1.50 -12.81
N LYS A 7 -4.89 0.48 -12.94
CA LYS A 7 -5.46 -0.23 -11.80
C LYS A 7 -4.70 -1.54 -11.60
N LEU A 8 -3.94 -1.61 -10.51
CA LEU A 8 -3.29 -2.85 -10.10
C LEU A 8 -4.18 -3.57 -9.09
N GLU A 9 -4.54 -4.82 -9.40
CA GLU A 9 -5.25 -5.68 -8.47
C GLU A 9 -4.29 -6.54 -7.68
N ILE A 10 -4.47 -6.60 -6.37
CA ILE A 10 -3.74 -7.49 -5.47
C ILE A 10 -4.74 -8.31 -4.69
N ASN A 11 -4.70 -9.64 -4.85
CA ASN A 11 -5.47 -10.56 -4.03
C ASN A 11 -4.65 -10.86 -2.77
N THR A 12 -5.21 -10.50 -1.62
CA THR A 12 -4.54 -10.72 -0.36
C THR A 12 -5.08 -11.96 0.34
N SER A 13 -4.25 -12.57 1.18
CA SER A 13 -4.62 -13.74 1.98
C SER A 13 -4.11 -13.54 3.39
N GLY A 14 -4.74 -12.60 4.11
CA GLY A 14 -4.38 -12.30 5.49
C GLY A 14 -3.54 -11.06 5.65
N GLN A 15 -3.32 -10.74 6.90
CA GLN A 15 -2.61 -9.55 7.35
C GLN A 15 -1.13 -9.65 7.02
N ARG A 16 -0.65 -8.78 6.13
CA ARG A 16 0.70 -8.82 5.59
C ARG A 16 1.03 -7.54 4.83
N LEU A 17 2.32 -7.34 4.53
CA LEU A 17 2.78 -6.36 3.56
C LEU A 17 2.97 -7.06 2.21
N TYR A 18 2.26 -6.59 1.20
CA TYR A 18 2.32 -7.13 -0.16
C TYR A 18 3.08 -6.15 -1.04
N GLU A 19 4.29 -6.50 -1.44
CA GLU A 19 5.13 -5.65 -2.27
C GLU A 19 4.63 -5.57 -3.70
N PHE A 20 4.57 -4.36 -4.26
CA PHE A 20 4.17 -4.16 -5.66
C PHE A 20 5.12 -3.22 -6.43
N THR A 21 6.35 -3.10 -5.96
CA THR A 21 7.38 -2.24 -6.58
C THR A 21 7.63 -2.62 -8.03
N ASP A 22 7.82 -3.92 -8.31
CA ASP A 22 8.16 -4.40 -9.64
C ASP A 22 7.05 -4.14 -10.65
N GLN A 23 5.79 -4.36 -10.28
CA GLN A 23 4.64 -4.08 -11.15
C GLN A 23 4.56 -2.60 -11.51
N THR A 24 4.85 -1.74 -10.55
CA THR A 24 4.88 -0.28 -10.76
C THR A 24 5.99 0.13 -11.71
N ILE A 25 7.19 -0.39 -11.51
CA ILE A 25 8.35 -0.11 -12.38
C ILE A 25 8.10 -0.62 -13.80
N GLN A 26 7.53 -1.81 -13.95
CA GLN A 26 7.18 -2.36 -15.27
C GLN A 26 6.19 -1.46 -16.01
N TRP A 27 5.19 -0.94 -15.31
CA TRP A 27 4.23 -0.02 -15.91
C TRP A 27 4.87 1.30 -16.35
N ILE A 28 5.77 1.85 -15.55
CA ILE A 28 6.54 3.06 -15.89
C ILE A 28 7.35 2.82 -17.16
N ASN A 29 8.06 1.70 -17.23
CA ASN A 29 8.92 1.37 -18.37
C ASN A 29 8.11 1.12 -19.66
N LYS A 30 7.00 0.41 -19.55
CA LYS A 30 6.12 0.11 -20.68
C LYS A 30 5.55 1.38 -21.31
N ASN A 31 5.31 2.41 -20.54
CA ASN A 31 4.72 3.67 -21.00
C ASN A 31 5.75 4.75 -21.30
N ASN A 32 7.03 4.46 -21.14
CA ASN A 32 8.14 5.39 -21.40
C ASN A 32 8.02 6.72 -20.64
N PHE A 33 7.53 6.70 -19.42
CA PHE A 33 7.45 7.90 -18.58
C PHE A 33 8.86 8.39 -18.27
N LYS A 34 9.09 9.68 -18.43
CA LYS A 34 10.42 10.29 -18.23
C LYS A 34 10.51 11.08 -16.95
N ASN A 35 9.75 12.15 -16.85
CA ASN A 35 9.80 13.04 -15.68
C ASN A 35 8.38 13.38 -15.26
N GLY A 36 8.10 13.26 -13.98
CA GLY A 36 6.78 13.60 -13.49
C GLY A 36 6.49 13.07 -12.10
N MET A 37 5.23 13.10 -11.77
CA MET A 37 4.72 12.60 -10.49
C MET A 37 3.89 11.35 -10.70
N LEU A 38 4.11 10.39 -9.81
CA LEU A 38 3.27 9.21 -9.67
C LEU A 38 2.51 9.31 -8.36
N ASN A 39 1.19 9.31 -8.43
CA ASN A 39 0.34 9.20 -7.25
C ASN A 39 -0.22 7.79 -7.17
N LEU A 40 -0.07 7.16 -6.02
CA LEU A 40 -0.63 5.86 -5.69
C LEU A 40 -1.73 6.06 -4.66
N SER A 41 -2.90 5.50 -4.91
CA SER A 41 -4.01 5.59 -3.97
C SER A 41 -4.81 4.30 -3.93
N ILE A 42 -5.51 4.07 -2.82
CA ILE A 42 -6.44 2.96 -2.68
C ILE A 42 -7.82 3.47 -2.32
N GLN A 43 -8.84 2.74 -2.78
CA GLN A 43 -10.24 3.05 -2.52
C GLN A 43 -10.80 2.10 -1.47
N HIS A 44 -10.02 1.89 -0.39
CA HIS A 44 -10.33 0.97 0.69
C HIS A 44 -10.14 1.65 2.05
N THR A 45 -10.84 1.15 3.06
CA THR A 45 -10.78 1.66 4.43
C THR A 45 -10.22 0.65 5.43
N SER A 46 -9.81 -0.52 4.96
CA SER A 46 -9.26 -1.60 5.80
C SER A 46 -7.93 -2.16 5.29
N ALA A 47 -7.28 -1.42 4.41
CA ALA A 47 -5.91 -1.62 3.94
C ALA A 47 -5.29 -0.26 3.71
N SER A 48 -3.97 -0.19 3.57
CA SER A 48 -3.25 1.07 3.38
C SER A 48 -2.02 0.88 2.50
N LEU A 49 -1.31 1.98 2.23
CA LEU A 49 -0.07 1.97 1.47
C LEU A 49 1.06 2.45 2.37
N ILE A 50 2.22 1.81 2.26
CA ILE A 50 3.44 2.28 2.91
C ILE A 50 4.65 2.10 1.98
N VAL A 51 5.65 2.96 2.18
CA VAL A 51 6.99 2.77 1.66
C VAL A 51 7.84 2.28 2.83
N GLN A 52 8.47 1.13 2.67
CA GLN A 52 9.20 0.52 3.77
C GLN A 52 10.36 -0.33 3.27
N GLU A 53 11.25 -0.72 4.17
CA GLU A 53 12.38 -1.57 3.86
C GLU A 53 11.96 -2.91 3.27
N ASN A 54 12.65 -3.32 2.20
CA ASN A 54 12.36 -4.55 1.47
C ASN A 54 13.47 -5.60 1.55
N ALA A 55 14.48 -5.41 2.39
CA ALA A 55 15.62 -6.33 2.48
C ALA A 55 15.46 -7.34 3.62
N ASP A 56 15.09 -6.88 4.81
CA ASP A 56 14.98 -7.71 6.01
C ASP A 56 13.51 -8.02 6.32
N PRO A 57 13.09 -9.31 6.21
CA PRO A 57 11.70 -9.69 6.52
C PRO A 57 11.29 -9.42 7.97
N ASP A 58 12.25 -9.28 8.88
CA ASP A 58 11.96 -9.02 10.29
C ASP A 58 11.34 -7.63 10.50
N VAL A 59 11.66 -6.66 9.64
CA VAL A 59 11.02 -5.35 9.69
C VAL A 59 9.52 -5.47 9.52
N GLN A 60 9.06 -6.29 8.57
CA GLN A 60 7.63 -6.52 8.33
C GLN A 60 6.96 -7.20 9.52
N LYS A 61 7.61 -8.20 10.11
CA LYS A 61 7.11 -8.90 11.30
C LYS A 61 6.94 -7.94 12.47
N ASP A 62 7.93 -7.11 12.72
CA ASP A 62 7.91 -6.15 13.81
C ASP A 62 6.82 -5.09 13.60
N LEU A 63 6.63 -4.62 12.37
CA LEU A 63 5.56 -3.68 12.06
C LEU A 63 4.18 -4.28 12.34
N ILE A 64 3.94 -5.49 11.85
CA ILE A 64 2.65 -6.18 12.08
C ILE A 64 2.40 -6.38 13.57
N ASN A 65 3.39 -6.87 14.29
CA ASN A 65 3.28 -7.10 15.73
C ASN A 65 3.04 -5.81 16.51
N TYR A 66 3.74 -4.75 16.13
CA TYR A 66 3.57 -3.44 16.77
C TYR A 66 2.14 -2.92 16.59
N PHE A 67 1.63 -2.95 15.37
CA PHE A 67 0.27 -2.49 15.09
C PHE A 67 -0.80 -3.36 15.75
N ASP A 68 -0.58 -4.66 15.85
CA ASP A 68 -1.50 -5.55 16.56
C ASP A 68 -1.56 -5.25 18.06
N LYS A 69 -0.44 -4.86 18.67
CA LYS A 69 -0.40 -4.44 20.07
C LYS A 69 -1.05 -3.06 20.28
N LEU A 70 -0.80 -2.15 19.34
CA LEU A 70 -1.34 -0.79 19.42
C LEU A 70 -2.85 -0.77 19.23
N VAL A 71 -3.36 -1.62 18.33
CA VAL A 71 -4.79 -1.70 17.98
C VAL A 71 -5.26 -3.15 18.13
N PRO A 72 -5.58 -3.58 19.36
CA PRO A 72 -5.94 -4.98 19.61
C PRO A 72 -7.25 -5.39 18.96
N MET A 73 -7.34 -6.64 18.56
CA MET A 73 -8.56 -7.26 18.01
C MET A 73 -9.47 -7.74 19.16
N ASP A 74 -9.97 -6.80 19.94
CA ASP A 74 -10.84 -7.06 21.10
C ASP A 74 -12.14 -6.28 20.96
N ASN A 75 -13.24 -6.99 20.69
CA ASN A 75 -14.56 -6.40 20.49
C ASN A 75 -15.05 -5.55 21.67
N LYS A 76 -14.51 -5.78 22.86
CA LYS A 76 -14.87 -4.99 24.05
C LYS A 76 -14.41 -3.54 23.96
N LEU A 77 -13.44 -3.25 23.10
CA LEU A 77 -12.87 -1.91 22.94
C LEU A 77 -13.62 -1.05 21.92
N TYR A 78 -14.50 -1.64 21.11
CA TYR A 78 -15.07 -0.98 19.95
C TYR A 78 -16.59 -1.11 19.91
N VAL A 79 -17.23 -0.22 19.14
CA VAL A 79 -18.68 -0.25 18.87
C VAL A 79 -18.97 -0.98 17.57
N HIS A 80 -18.11 -0.79 16.54
CA HIS A 80 -18.22 -1.44 15.23
C HIS A 80 -17.66 -2.86 15.31
N THR A 81 -18.52 -3.86 15.51
CA THR A 81 -18.10 -5.24 15.81
C THR A 81 -18.78 -6.31 14.96
N THR A 82 -19.68 -5.94 14.04
CA THR A 82 -20.52 -6.90 13.30
C THR A 82 -19.82 -7.57 12.12
N GLU A 83 -18.67 -7.05 11.68
CA GLU A 83 -17.96 -7.55 10.51
C GLU A 83 -16.68 -8.33 10.85
N GLY A 84 -16.58 -8.81 12.08
CA GLY A 84 -15.42 -9.53 12.57
C GLY A 84 -14.58 -8.69 13.53
N LYS A 85 -13.83 -9.36 14.42
CA LYS A 85 -12.99 -8.70 15.43
C LYS A 85 -11.81 -7.93 14.83
N ASP A 86 -11.44 -8.23 13.59
CA ASP A 86 -10.33 -7.59 12.89
C ASP A 86 -10.75 -6.36 12.11
N ASP A 87 -12.05 -6.12 11.91
CA ASP A 87 -12.51 -5.07 11.00
C ASP A 87 -12.30 -3.66 11.58
N MET A 88 -12.76 -3.38 12.80
CA MET A 88 -12.53 -2.05 13.38
C MET A 88 -11.04 -1.77 13.60
N PRO A 89 -10.23 -2.72 14.12
CA PRO A 89 -8.77 -2.55 14.14
C PRO A 89 -8.19 -2.24 12.75
N ALA A 90 -8.68 -2.88 11.69
CA ALA A 90 -8.22 -2.62 10.32
C ALA A 90 -8.51 -1.17 9.90
N HIS A 91 -9.69 -0.64 10.21
CA HIS A 91 -10.03 0.75 9.94
C HIS A 91 -9.11 1.72 10.68
N ILE A 92 -8.78 1.44 11.93
CA ILE A 92 -7.88 2.28 12.73
C ILE A 92 -6.46 2.24 12.15
N LYS A 93 -5.95 1.06 11.82
CA LYS A 93 -4.62 0.91 11.21
C LYS A 93 -4.54 1.66 9.89
N SER A 94 -5.59 1.58 9.06
CA SER A 94 -5.68 2.35 7.81
C SER A 94 -5.64 3.85 8.06
N ALA A 95 -6.33 4.32 9.10
CA ALA A 95 -6.34 5.74 9.46
C ALA A 95 -4.99 6.23 9.98
N LEU A 96 -4.18 5.36 10.57
CA LEU A 96 -2.85 5.68 11.10
C LEU A 96 -1.73 5.62 10.06
N THR A 97 -1.98 5.01 8.92
CA THR A 97 -1.02 4.88 7.84
C THR A 97 -1.48 5.67 6.61
N ASN A 98 -1.06 5.32 5.41
CA ASN A 98 -1.37 6.14 4.24
C ASN A 98 -2.40 5.45 3.34
N ASN A 99 -3.38 6.20 2.85
CA ASN A 99 -4.22 5.73 1.76
C ASN A 99 -3.73 6.24 0.39
N GLN A 100 -2.73 7.11 0.39
CA GLN A 100 -2.19 7.76 -0.79
C GLN A 100 -0.71 8.06 -0.57
N ILE A 101 0.10 7.85 -1.62
CA ILE A 101 1.53 8.13 -1.64
C ILE A 101 1.86 8.83 -2.94
N SER A 102 2.66 9.89 -2.89
CA SER A 102 3.20 10.54 -4.08
C SER A 102 4.69 10.29 -4.18
N LEU A 103 5.14 9.95 -5.40
CA LEU A 103 6.52 9.65 -5.71
C LEU A 103 6.94 10.43 -6.95
N SER A 104 8.24 10.66 -7.10
CA SER A 104 8.78 11.31 -8.29
C SER A 104 9.35 10.29 -9.25
N ILE A 105 9.19 10.57 -10.55
CA ILE A 105 9.89 9.87 -11.64
C ILE A 105 10.81 10.90 -12.27
N LYS A 106 12.08 10.57 -12.41
CA LYS A 106 13.08 11.39 -13.06
C LYS A 106 13.98 10.54 -13.96
N ASP A 107 14.17 11.00 -15.18
CA ASP A 107 14.98 10.30 -16.19
C ASP A 107 14.56 8.82 -16.32
N SER A 108 13.25 8.59 -16.34
CA SER A 108 12.59 7.28 -16.45
C SER A 108 12.78 6.36 -15.25
N GLU A 109 13.26 6.88 -14.15
CA GLU A 109 13.46 6.11 -12.91
C GLU A 109 12.53 6.58 -11.81
N LEU A 110 11.88 5.63 -11.16
CA LEU A 110 11.12 5.87 -9.94
C LEU A 110 12.12 6.16 -8.81
N LEU A 111 12.00 7.34 -8.19
CA LEU A 111 12.94 7.75 -7.15
C LEU A 111 12.62 7.07 -5.83
N LEU A 112 13.21 5.92 -5.62
CA LEU A 112 13.19 5.17 -4.37
C LEU A 112 14.62 4.97 -3.87
N GLY A 113 14.79 4.97 -2.56
CA GLY A 113 16.04 4.56 -1.95
C GLY A 113 16.31 3.07 -2.21
N THR A 114 17.56 2.65 -2.07
CA THR A 114 18.01 1.28 -2.34
C THR A 114 17.18 0.22 -1.59
N TRP A 115 16.77 0.53 -0.38
CA TRP A 115 16.05 -0.40 0.49
C TRP A 115 14.55 -0.13 0.57
N GLN A 116 14.05 0.85 -0.18
CA GLN A 116 12.62 1.18 -0.17
C GLN A 116 11.84 0.33 -1.15
N GLY A 117 10.75 -0.24 -0.68
CA GLY A 117 9.75 -0.91 -1.51
C GLY A 117 8.37 -0.30 -1.31
N LEU A 118 7.51 -0.48 -2.29
CA LEU A 118 6.11 -0.08 -2.25
C LEU A 118 5.27 -1.25 -1.77
N TYR A 119 4.47 -1.04 -0.73
CA TYR A 119 3.68 -2.11 -0.13
C TYR A 119 2.21 -1.73 0.04
N LEU A 120 1.35 -2.69 -0.26
CA LEU A 120 -0.01 -2.72 0.27
C LEU A 120 0.04 -3.35 1.66
N PHE A 121 -0.43 -2.63 2.66
CA PHE A 121 -0.52 -3.11 4.04
C PHE A 121 -1.94 -3.61 4.27
N GLU A 122 -2.15 -4.93 4.22
CA GLU A 122 -3.44 -5.55 4.46
C GLU A 122 -3.68 -5.72 5.95
N HIS A 123 -4.81 -5.21 6.43
CA HIS A 123 -5.14 -5.25 7.86
C HIS A 123 -6.23 -6.25 8.21
N ARG A 124 -6.88 -6.86 7.19
CA ARG A 124 -7.89 -7.90 7.40
C ARG A 124 -7.24 -9.28 7.45
N LEU A 125 -7.86 -10.21 8.18
CA LEU A 125 -7.39 -11.60 8.30
C LEU A 125 -7.85 -12.48 7.14
N GLU A 126 -8.99 -12.18 6.54
CA GLU A 126 -9.57 -12.94 5.44
C GLU A 126 -9.07 -12.45 4.08
N GLN A 127 -9.30 -13.25 3.05
CA GLN A 127 -8.99 -12.87 1.67
C GLN A 127 -9.73 -11.60 1.25
N GLN A 128 -9.01 -10.71 0.57
CA GLN A 128 -9.55 -9.48 0.01
C GLN A 128 -9.02 -9.31 -1.41
N ASN A 129 -9.79 -8.60 -2.23
CA ASN A 129 -9.33 -8.10 -3.52
C ASN A 129 -9.10 -6.60 -3.39
N ARG A 130 -7.85 -6.16 -3.46
CA ARG A 130 -7.47 -4.76 -3.29
C ARG A 130 -7.05 -4.17 -4.62
N ILE A 131 -7.39 -2.89 -4.80
CA ILE A 131 -7.07 -2.14 -6.02
C ILE A 131 -6.19 -0.95 -5.65
N ILE A 132 -5.06 -0.82 -6.34
CA ILE A 132 -4.17 0.33 -6.22
C ILE A 132 -4.26 1.12 -7.52
N ILE A 133 -4.68 2.37 -7.40
CA ILE A 133 -4.74 3.30 -8.53
C ILE A 133 -3.38 3.96 -8.70
N HIS A 134 -2.78 3.77 -9.87
CA HIS A 134 -1.58 4.49 -10.27
C HIS A 134 -2.01 5.65 -11.16
N HIS A 135 -1.60 6.85 -10.84
CA HIS A 135 -1.88 8.03 -11.63
C HIS A 135 -0.57 8.78 -11.90
N PHE A 136 -0.16 8.75 -13.15
CA PHE A 136 1.02 9.49 -13.59
C PHE A 136 0.62 10.81 -14.25
N ILE A 137 1.36 11.87 -13.95
CA ILE A 137 1.29 13.13 -14.64
C ILE A 137 2.72 13.63 -14.91
N GLY A 138 3.04 13.90 -16.17
CA GLY A 138 4.38 14.33 -16.55
C GLY A 138 4.66 14.15 -18.04
N ASP A 139 5.93 13.95 -18.36
CA ASP A 139 6.44 13.87 -19.72
C ASP A 139 6.86 12.44 -20.07
N VAL A 140 6.71 12.12 -21.32
CA VAL A 140 7.12 10.84 -21.91
C VAL A 140 8.18 11.03 -22.97
#